data_454d57622921daf94c2ee6516dc22b4a
#
_entry.id   454d57622921daf94c2ee6516dc22b4a
#
_cell.length_a   1.000
_cell.length_b   1.000
_cell.length_c   1.000
_cell.angle_alpha   90.00
_cell.angle_beta   90.00
_cell.angle_gamma   90.00
#
_symmetry.space_group_name_H-M   'P 1'
#
loop_
_entity.id
_entity.type
_entity.pdbx_description
1 polymer ?
#
loop_
_entity_poly.entity_id
_entity_poly.type
_entity_poly.pdbx_seq_one_letter_code
_entity_poly.pdbx_strand_id
1 'polypeptide(L)'
;EPLSVRRIPLPGREEARVLLMAEFPGYVVCVTHLSLTPEDQRASLPIIRQATDTCRKPVLLAGDFNMDDAGKVIGGLGGEFRPLSDTAQLTFPSDRPSIRIDYILGRGLPQSAKIAERTVDYTTVASDHCPLWVSLVW
;
A
#
# COMPACT_ATOMS: atom_id res chain seq x y z
N GLU A 1 5.00 -9.14 -18.40
CA GLU A 1 4.32 -10.11 -17.53
C GLU A 1 5.14 -10.30 -16.25
N PRO A 2 4.50 -10.59 -15.09
CA PRO A 2 5.24 -10.91 -13.89
C PRO A 2 5.93 -12.28 -14.00
N LEU A 3 7.08 -12.41 -13.34
CA LEU A 3 7.83 -13.67 -13.25
C LEU A 3 7.09 -14.68 -12.36
N SER A 4 6.44 -14.19 -11.31
CA SER A 4 5.64 -15.00 -10.39
C SER A 4 4.55 -14.15 -9.73
N VAL A 5 3.49 -14.82 -9.27
CA VAL A 5 2.41 -14.21 -8.49
C VAL A 5 2.15 -15.09 -7.27
N ARG A 6 2.12 -14.49 -6.10
CA ARG A 6 1.82 -15.16 -4.83
C ARG A 6 0.62 -14.50 -4.16
N ARG A 7 -0.20 -15.32 -3.50
CA ARG A 7 -1.32 -14.88 -2.67
C ARG A 7 -1.07 -15.32 -1.24
N ILE A 8 -1.11 -14.38 -0.31
CA ILE A 8 -0.88 -14.63 1.11
C ILE A 8 -2.15 -14.21 1.86
N PRO A 9 -2.86 -15.16 2.51
CA PRO A 9 -4.05 -14.85 3.28
C PRO A 9 -3.73 -13.88 4.43
N LEU A 10 -4.62 -12.92 4.63
CA LEU A 10 -4.56 -11.98 5.74
C LEU A 10 -5.83 -12.11 6.61
N PRO A 11 -5.75 -11.77 7.90
CA PRO A 11 -6.91 -11.74 8.77
C PRO A 11 -8.03 -10.84 8.23
N GLY A 12 -9.25 -11.33 8.26
CA GLY A 12 -10.43 -10.60 7.84
C GLY A 12 -11.68 -11.32 8.30
N ARG A 13 -12.29 -10.86 9.40
CA ARG A 13 -13.50 -11.49 9.96
C ARG A 13 -14.78 -11.14 9.20
N GLU A 14 -14.79 -10.02 8.50
CA GLU A 14 -15.93 -9.60 7.68
C GLU A 14 -15.94 -10.34 6.34
N GLU A 15 -14.76 -10.49 5.74
CA GLU A 15 -14.52 -11.20 4.49
C GLU A 15 -13.04 -11.60 4.38
N ALA A 16 -12.74 -12.52 3.49
CA ALA A 16 -11.37 -12.96 3.27
C ALA A 16 -10.50 -11.83 2.70
N ARG A 17 -9.33 -11.60 3.32
CA ARG A 17 -8.35 -10.62 2.89
C ARG A 17 -7.10 -11.31 2.36
N VAL A 18 -6.37 -10.61 1.51
CA VAL A 18 -5.18 -11.16 0.86
C VAL A 18 -4.14 -10.09 0.60
N LEU A 19 -2.87 -10.48 0.69
CA LEU A 19 -1.76 -9.78 0.06
C LEU A 19 -1.47 -10.46 -1.28
N LEU A 20 -1.59 -9.73 -2.37
CA LEU A 20 -1.16 -10.18 -3.68
C LEU A 20 0.25 -9.65 -3.93
N MET A 21 1.19 -10.52 -4.27
CA MET A 21 2.58 -10.16 -4.60
C MET A 21 2.90 -10.60 -6.03
N ALA A 22 3.26 -9.65 -6.87
CA ALA A 22 3.69 -9.90 -8.24
C ALA A 22 5.17 -9.53 -8.38
N GLU A 23 6.01 -10.49 -8.73
CA GLU A 23 7.43 -10.27 -8.95
C GLU A 23 7.71 -9.95 -10.41
N PHE A 24 8.45 -8.87 -10.65
CA PHE A 24 8.97 -8.45 -11.95
C PHE A 24 10.51 -8.55 -11.97
N PRO A 25 11.16 -8.44 -13.14
CA PRO A 25 12.63 -8.53 -13.20
C PRO A 25 13.36 -7.57 -12.27
N GLY A 26 12.90 -6.33 -12.12
CA GLY A 26 13.57 -5.28 -11.34
C GLY A 26 12.91 -4.92 -10.00
N TYR A 27 11.70 -5.39 -9.71
CA TYR A 27 10.94 -4.99 -8.53
C TYR A 27 9.82 -5.98 -8.19
N VAL A 28 9.21 -5.81 -7.03
CA VAL A 28 8.02 -6.54 -6.59
C VAL A 28 6.90 -5.53 -6.33
N VAL A 29 5.72 -5.81 -6.84
CA VAL A 29 4.49 -5.05 -6.55
C VAL A 29 3.61 -5.88 -5.61
N CYS A 30 3.21 -5.27 -4.52
CA CYS A 30 2.29 -5.84 -3.54
C CYS A 30 1.04 -4.98 -3.47
N VAL A 31 -0.13 -5.62 -3.45
CA VAL A 31 -1.41 -4.92 -3.27
C VAL A 31 -2.24 -5.63 -2.22
N THR A 32 -2.98 -4.85 -1.45
CA THR A 32 -3.86 -5.36 -0.39
C THR A 32 -5.06 -4.46 -0.15
N HIS A 33 -6.06 -5.02 0.48
CA HIS A 33 -7.20 -4.32 1.07
C HIS A 33 -7.43 -4.92 2.45
N LEU A 34 -7.07 -4.19 3.50
CA LEU A 34 -7.13 -4.70 4.87
C LEU A 34 -8.56 -4.72 5.42
N SER A 35 -8.75 -5.51 6.47
CA SER A 35 -10.01 -5.58 7.24
C SER A 35 -10.42 -4.21 7.77
N LEU A 36 -11.72 -4.02 7.99
CA LEU A 36 -12.27 -2.88 8.72
C LEU A 36 -12.04 -2.99 10.23
N THR A 37 -11.72 -4.17 10.73
CA THR A 37 -11.54 -4.43 12.16
C THR A 37 -10.10 -4.14 12.60
N PRO A 38 -9.89 -3.27 13.62
CA PRO A 38 -8.55 -2.87 14.06
C PRO A 38 -7.63 -4.03 14.47
N GLU A 39 -8.15 -5.08 15.08
CA GLU A 39 -7.36 -6.26 15.46
C GLU A 39 -6.80 -6.97 14.23
N ASP A 40 -7.64 -7.15 13.20
CA ASP A 40 -7.24 -7.80 11.95
C ASP A 40 -6.22 -6.95 11.18
N GLN A 41 -6.41 -5.62 11.19
CA GLN A 41 -5.46 -4.68 10.59
C GLN A 41 -4.07 -4.83 11.25
N ARG A 42 -4.02 -4.78 12.59
CA ARG A 42 -2.77 -4.93 13.34
C ARG A 42 -2.10 -6.29 13.11
N ALA A 43 -2.88 -7.36 13.01
CA ALA A 43 -2.37 -8.69 12.74
C ALA A 43 -1.88 -8.87 11.30
N SER A 44 -2.45 -8.13 10.34
CA SER A 44 -2.06 -8.18 8.93
C SER A 44 -0.67 -7.57 8.67
N LEU A 45 -0.31 -6.48 9.35
CA LEU A 45 0.93 -5.76 9.09
C LEU A 45 2.21 -6.61 9.29
N PRO A 46 2.37 -7.38 10.38
CA PRO A 46 3.54 -8.24 10.51
C PRO A 46 3.57 -9.40 9.49
N ILE A 47 2.42 -9.88 9.02
CA ILE A 47 2.35 -10.89 7.97
C ILE A 47 2.87 -10.30 6.66
N ILE A 48 2.44 -9.08 6.30
CA ILE A 48 2.93 -8.35 5.11
C ILE A 48 4.44 -8.11 5.23
N ARG A 49 4.90 -7.64 6.38
CA ARG A 49 6.33 -7.46 6.67
C ARG A 49 7.11 -8.74 6.41
N GLN A 50 6.72 -9.83 7.06
CA GLN A 50 7.41 -11.12 6.93
C GLN A 50 7.45 -11.61 5.47
N ALA A 51 6.35 -11.46 4.73
CA ALA A 51 6.28 -11.85 3.33
C ALA A 51 7.22 -11.01 2.45
N THR A 52 7.31 -9.71 2.71
CA THR A 52 8.15 -8.78 1.95
C THR A 52 9.61 -8.81 2.37
N ASP A 53 9.95 -9.18 3.60
CA ASP A 53 11.34 -9.29 4.09
C ASP A 53 12.17 -10.32 3.31
N THR A 54 11.53 -11.28 2.65
CA THR A 54 12.20 -12.24 1.77
C THR A 54 12.61 -11.65 0.42
N CYS A 55 12.07 -10.49 0.06
CA CYS A 55 12.33 -9.84 -1.22
C CYS A 55 13.65 -9.07 -1.19
N ARG A 56 14.56 -9.40 -2.13
CA ARG A 56 15.84 -8.67 -2.31
C ARG A 56 15.71 -7.48 -3.25
N LYS A 57 14.66 -7.45 -4.07
CA LYS A 57 14.34 -6.37 -5.00
C LYS A 57 13.57 -5.25 -4.28
N PRO A 58 13.54 -4.04 -4.85
CA PRO A 58 12.63 -2.99 -4.41
C PRO A 58 11.19 -3.49 -4.32
N VAL A 59 10.49 -3.14 -3.24
CA VAL A 59 9.09 -3.50 -3.02
C VAL A 59 8.23 -2.25 -3.06
N LEU A 60 7.21 -2.28 -3.90
CA LEU A 60 6.14 -1.28 -3.96
C LEU A 60 4.89 -1.92 -3.35
N LEU A 61 4.34 -1.30 -2.32
CA LEU A 61 3.16 -1.79 -1.61
C LEU A 61 2.06 -0.75 -1.68
N ALA A 62 0.93 -1.11 -2.27
CA ALA A 62 -0.20 -0.21 -2.44
C ALA A 62 -1.52 -0.84 -1.99
N GLY A 63 -2.48 -0.02 -1.61
CA GLY A 63 -3.82 -0.47 -1.31
C GLY A 63 -4.57 0.38 -0.29
N ASP A 64 -5.78 -0.08 0.00
CA ASP A 64 -6.63 0.42 1.07
C ASP A 64 -6.25 -0.31 2.37
N PHE A 65 -5.65 0.42 3.29
CA PHE A 65 -5.25 -0.13 4.60
C PHE A 65 -6.35 -0.01 5.65
N ASN A 66 -7.45 0.70 5.36
CA ASN A 66 -8.49 1.03 6.33
C ASN A 66 -7.96 1.64 7.64
N MET A 67 -6.79 2.27 7.58
CA MET A 67 -6.08 2.90 8.70
C MET A 67 -5.68 4.32 8.31
N ASP A 68 -6.10 5.30 9.09
CA ASP A 68 -5.79 6.73 8.85
C ASP A 68 -4.51 7.21 9.56
N ASP A 69 -3.81 6.34 10.23
CA ASP A 69 -2.54 6.65 10.91
C ASP A 69 -1.36 6.04 10.16
N ALA A 70 -0.69 6.85 9.32
CA ALA A 70 0.47 6.43 8.55
C ALA A 70 1.63 5.92 9.43
N GLY A 71 1.80 6.50 10.63
CA GLY A 71 2.82 6.06 11.58
C GLY A 71 2.59 4.64 12.07
N LYS A 72 1.34 4.29 12.35
CA LYS A 72 0.96 2.92 12.73
C LYS A 72 1.12 1.94 11.57
N VAL A 73 0.76 2.32 10.34
CA VAL A 73 0.96 1.49 9.16
C VAL A 73 2.46 1.21 8.97
N ILE A 74 3.29 2.24 8.90
CA ILE A 74 4.72 2.11 8.66
C ILE A 74 5.41 1.38 9.82
N GLY A 75 5.07 1.71 11.08
CA GLY A 75 5.62 1.04 12.26
C GLY A 75 5.26 -0.44 12.31
N GLY A 76 4.01 -0.79 12.00
CA GLY A 76 3.57 -2.20 11.92
C GLY A 76 4.25 -2.99 10.81
N LEU A 77 4.67 -2.32 9.73
CA LEU A 77 5.48 -2.88 8.63
C LEU A 77 6.99 -2.94 8.95
N GLY A 78 7.41 -2.57 10.17
CA GLY A 78 8.80 -2.63 10.61
C GLY A 78 9.61 -1.38 10.37
N GLY A 79 9.00 -0.28 9.91
CA GLY A 79 9.64 1.03 9.77
C GLY A 79 10.53 1.21 8.54
N GLU A 80 10.66 0.20 7.67
CA GLU A 80 11.53 0.27 6.49
C GLU A 80 10.82 0.79 5.23
N PHE A 81 9.49 0.73 5.21
CA PHE A 81 8.70 1.33 4.14
C PHE A 81 8.62 2.85 4.33
N ARG A 82 8.70 3.57 3.22
CA ARG A 82 8.47 5.02 3.17
C ARG A 82 7.25 5.33 2.31
N PRO A 83 6.47 6.38 2.64
CA PRO A 83 5.40 6.84 1.78
C PRO A 83 5.95 7.34 0.44
N LEU A 84 5.32 6.91 -0.64
CA LEU A 84 5.54 7.45 -1.98
C LEU A 84 4.39 8.37 -2.38
N SER A 85 3.14 8.02 -1.99
CA SER A 85 2.00 8.92 -2.08
C SER A 85 2.08 10.02 -1.01
N ASP A 86 1.36 11.12 -1.24
CA ASP A 86 1.29 12.22 -0.28
C ASP A 86 0.35 11.87 0.87
N THR A 87 0.92 11.58 2.05
CA THR A 87 0.15 11.22 3.24
C THR A 87 -0.62 12.37 3.88
N ALA A 88 -0.43 13.61 3.42
CA ALA A 88 -1.22 14.75 3.84
C ALA A 88 -2.53 14.90 3.05
N GLN A 89 -2.66 14.22 1.89
CA GLN A 89 -3.85 14.27 1.06
C GLN A 89 -4.83 13.17 1.45
N LEU A 90 -6.08 13.55 1.64
CA LEU A 90 -7.17 12.66 2.04
C LEU A 90 -7.67 11.86 0.82
N THR A 91 -8.14 10.62 1.05
CA THR A 91 -8.53 9.72 -0.04
C THR A 91 -9.95 9.18 0.06
N PHE A 92 -10.62 9.38 1.19
CA PHE A 92 -11.97 8.83 1.43
C PHE A 92 -12.81 9.73 2.36
N PRO A 93 -14.13 9.80 2.18
CA PRO A 93 -14.88 9.42 0.98
C PRO A 93 -14.65 10.43 -0.17
N SER A 94 -14.84 10.00 -1.41
CA SER A 94 -14.50 10.83 -2.59
C SER A 94 -15.35 12.09 -2.73
N ASP A 95 -16.59 12.08 -2.27
CA ASP A 95 -17.51 13.23 -2.33
C ASP A 95 -17.18 14.30 -1.28
N ARG A 96 -16.59 13.91 -0.16
CA ARG A 96 -16.17 14.80 0.94
C ARG A 96 -14.98 14.19 1.70
N PRO A 97 -13.78 14.22 1.14
CA PRO A 97 -12.62 13.59 1.74
C PRO A 97 -12.38 14.05 3.18
N SER A 98 -12.28 13.09 4.09
CA SER A 98 -12.11 13.34 5.53
C SER A 98 -11.01 12.51 6.18
N ILE A 99 -10.61 11.38 5.57
CA ILE A 99 -9.54 10.51 6.05
C ILE A 99 -8.65 10.06 4.88
N ARG A 100 -7.44 9.62 5.19
CA ARG A 100 -6.53 9.02 4.23
C ARG A 100 -6.28 7.56 4.66
N ILE A 101 -6.83 6.61 3.91
CA ILE A 101 -6.74 5.17 4.17
C ILE A 101 -6.06 4.41 3.03
N ASP A 102 -5.79 5.08 1.93
CA ASP A 102 -5.11 4.53 0.76
C ASP A 102 -3.66 5.01 0.72
N TYR A 103 -2.73 4.08 0.50
CA TYR A 103 -1.30 4.33 0.53
C TYR A 103 -0.60 3.70 -0.66
N ILE A 104 0.47 4.36 -1.10
CA ILE A 104 1.52 3.78 -1.94
C ILE A 104 2.82 3.95 -1.18
N LEU A 105 3.45 2.83 -0.84
CA LEU A 105 4.66 2.76 -0.03
C LEU A 105 5.78 2.07 -0.82
N GLY A 106 7.02 2.40 -0.51
CA GLY A 106 8.19 1.77 -1.12
C GLY A 106 9.24 1.40 -0.11
N ARG A 107 9.95 0.29 -0.37
CA ARG A 107 11.09 -0.17 0.40
C ARG A 107 12.21 -0.64 -0.52
N GLY A 108 13.46 -0.35 -0.14
CA GLY A 108 14.63 -0.82 -0.87
C GLY A 108 14.80 -0.21 -2.25
N LEU A 109 14.21 0.96 -2.49
CA LEU A 109 14.38 1.70 -3.73
C LEU A 109 15.84 2.17 -3.87
N PRO A 110 16.43 2.15 -5.08
CA PRO A 110 17.77 2.65 -5.30
C PRO A 110 17.85 4.16 -4.98
N GLN A 111 19.04 4.65 -4.66
CA GLN A 111 19.26 6.08 -4.38
C GLN A 111 18.89 6.98 -5.57
N SER A 112 18.99 6.45 -6.79
CA SER A 112 18.59 7.15 -8.02
C SER A 112 17.07 7.30 -8.16
N ALA A 113 16.29 6.54 -7.40
CA ALA A 113 14.82 6.57 -7.51
C ALA A 113 14.27 7.94 -7.12
N LYS A 114 13.47 8.50 -8.01
CA LYS A 114 12.80 9.79 -7.82
C LYS A 114 11.30 9.66 -8.04
N ILE A 115 10.53 10.37 -7.23
CA ILE A 115 9.11 10.58 -7.47
C ILE A 115 9.01 11.71 -8.50
N ALA A 116 8.63 11.36 -9.73
CA ALA A 116 8.41 12.34 -10.80
C ALA A 116 7.06 13.04 -10.65
N GLU A 117 6.04 12.31 -10.18
CA GLU A 117 4.70 12.83 -9.96
C GLU A 117 4.01 12.03 -8.84
N ARG A 118 3.22 12.69 -8.04
CA ARG A 118 2.26 12.07 -7.12
C ARG A 118 0.99 12.91 -7.05
N THR A 119 -0.15 12.26 -7.14
CA THR A 119 -1.45 12.94 -7.24
C THR A 119 -2.54 12.15 -6.53
N VAL A 120 -3.46 12.88 -5.91
CA VAL A 120 -4.79 12.40 -5.53
C VAL A 120 -5.80 13.16 -6.39
N ASP A 121 -6.67 12.46 -7.09
CA ASP A 121 -7.67 13.07 -7.97
C ASP A 121 -8.98 13.26 -7.20
N TYR A 122 -9.37 14.52 -7.03
CA TYR A 122 -10.61 14.92 -6.38
C TYR A 122 -11.76 15.22 -7.36
N THR A 123 -11.56 14.96 -8.66
CA THR A 123 -12.54 15.30 -9.70
C THR A 123 -13.38 14.13 -10.15
N THR A 124 -12.94 12.89 -9.91
CA THR A 124 -13.65 11.69 -10.33
C THR A 124 -14.75 11.28 -9.36
N VAL A 125 -15.80 10.66 -9.91
CA VAL A 125 -16.93 10.11 -9.18
C VAL A 125 -17.13 8.62 -9.46
N ALA A 126 -16.09 7.96 -9.99
CA ALA A 126 -16.14 6.55 -10.37
C ALA A 126 -16.10 5.58 -9.18
N SER A 127 -15.67 6.07 -8.00
CA SER A 127 -15.51 5.31 -6.77
C SER A 127 -15.84 6.18 -5.57
N ASP A 128 -16.12 5.58 -4.43
CA ASP A 128 -16.19 6.25 -3.14
C ASP A 128 -14.79 6.55 -2.55
N HIS A 129 -13.72 6.08 -3.20
CA HIS A 129 -12.35 6.51 -2.93
C HIS A 129 -11.86 7.49 -4.00
N CYS A 130 -10.99 8.41 -3.60
CA CYS A 130 -10.25 9.26 -4.55
C CYS A 130 -9.12 8.43 -5.17
N PRO A 131 -8.98 8.38 -6.51
CA PRO A 131 -7.83 7.77 -7.14
C PRO A 131 -6.53 8.45 -6.73
N LEU A 132 -5.49 7.66 -6.49
CA LEU A 132 -4.15 8.18 -6.28
C LEU A 132 -3.14 7.41 -7.11
N TRP A 133 -2.10 8.10 -7.58
CA TRP A 133 -1.00 7.49 -8.31
C TRP A 133 0.33 8.15 -8.01
N VAL A 134 1.39 7.42 -8.29
CA VAL A 134 2.77 7.88 -8.18
C VAL A 134 3.53 7.43 -9.42
N SER A 135 4.26 8.37 -10.03
CA SER A 135 5.22 8.06 -11.09
C SER A 135 6.62 8.01 -10.50
N LEU A 136 7.27 6.86 -10.60
CA LEU A 136 8.63 6.63 -10.14
C LEU A 136 9.58 6.47 -11.33
N VAL A 137 10.78 7.02 -11.20
CA VAL A 137 11.87 6.90 -12.17
C VAL A 137 13.14 6.48 -11.43
N TRP A 138 13.80 5.38 -11.89
CA TRP A 138 15.14 4.94 -11.46
C TRP A 138 15.87 4.18 -12.55
#